data_6368c80a3d2bdd6d5ba711d377e395ee
#
_entry.id   6368c80a3d2bdd6d5ba711d377e395ee
#
_cell.length_a   1.000
_cell.length_b   1.000
_cell.length_c   1.000
_cell.angle_alpha   90.00
_cell.angle_beta   90.00
_cell.angle_gamma   90.00
#
_symmetry.space_group_name_H-M   'P 1'
#
loop_
_entity.id
_entity.type
_entity.pdbx_description
1 polymer ?
#
loop_
_entity_poly.entity_id
_entity_poly.type
_entity_poly.pdbx_seq_one_letter_code
_entity_poly.pdbx_strand_id
1 'polypeptide(L)'
;IIAKKFGKEAHIVFGEVSTSVRPFMNRFINKEEYPDDMFIKKDEVESYLKPSTVVIVVDVNRAQRTECPSLLDKCKTTIVFDHHRRSSDTITGAVLSYVDPYASSACEMVTEMIQYVDDGIKLKAFEADALYAGISIDTDGFNSKSGPRTFEAAAFLRRHGADVTRVRKMLRNDMDEYKAIASAVSKAEVYKDAFAITIFDGAGLESPTIGGAKAANQLLDISGIKASFVITAY
;
A
#
# COMPACT_ATOMS: atom_id res chain seq x y z
N ILE A 1 8.72 -6.21 11.55
CA ILE A 1 9.22 -7.60 11.43
C ILE A 1 10.74 -7.60 11.47
N ILE A 2 11.44 -7.13 10.43
CA ILE A 2 12.91 -7.18 10.31
C ILE A 2 13.58 -6.45 11.47
N ALA A 3 13.19 -5.22 11.78
CA ALA A 3 13.75 -4.45 12.89
C ALA A 3 13.65 -5.19 14.24
N LYS A 4 12.48 -5.79 14.52
CA LYS A 4 12.26 -6.59 15.71
C LYS A 4 13.20 -7.80 15.77
N LYS A 5 13.43 -8.50 14.65
CA LYS A 5 14.37 -9.63 14.58
C LYS A 5 15.77 -9.21 15.00
N PHE A 6 16.19 -8.01 14.62
CA PHE A 6 17.52 -7.47 14.96
C PHE A 6 17.54 -6.68 16.27
N GLY A 7 16.49 -6.77 17.09
CA GLY A 7 16.40 -6.05 18.38
C GLY A 7 16.44 -4.53 18.22
N LYS A 8 15.95 -4.01 17.10
CA LYS A 8 15.87 -2.58 16.82
C LYS A 8 14.48 -2.05 17.10
N GLU A 9 14.42 -0.89 17.72
CA GLU A 9 13.23 -0.08 17.85
C GLU A 9 12.80 0.43 16.48
N ALA A 10 11.51 0.37 16.16
CA ALA A 10 11.00 0.82 14.87
C ALA A 10 9.60 1.39 15.00
N HIS A 11 9.39 2.53 14.38
CA HIS A 11 8.11 3.23 14.33
C HIS A 11 7.67 3.40 12.89
N ILE A 12 6.37 3.42 12.66
CA ILE A 12 5.75 3.69 11.37
C ILE A 12 5.09 5.06 11.45
N VAL A 13 5.63 6.00 10.67
CA VAL A 13 5.05 7.34 10.57
C VAL A 13 3.87 7.28 9.61
N PHE A 14 2.72 7.77 10.05
CA PHE A 14 1.52 7.81 9.23
C PHE A 14 0.82 9.17 9.29
N GLY A 15 0.11 9.49 8.21
CA GLY A 15 -0.80 10.62 8.11
C GLY A 15 -2.25 10.17 8.24
N GLU A 16 -3.04 10.35 7.19
CA GLU A 16 -4.40 9.85 7.13
C GLU A 16 -4.42 8.36 6.77
N VAL A 17 -5.18 7.58 7.53
CA VAL A 17 -5.33 6.13 7.29
C VAL A 17 -6.58 5.87 6.48
N SER A 18 -6.43 5.36 5.27
CA SER A 18 -7.56 4.99 4.42
C SER A 18 -8.38 3.85 5.01
N THR A 19 -9.65 3.76 4.59
CA THR A 19 -10.57 2.69 4.97
C THR A 19 -10.01 1.30 4.68
N SER A 20 -9.26 1.15 3.59
CA SER A 20 -8.66 -0.11 3.20
C SER A 20 -7.52 -0.57 4.13
N VAL A 21 -6.75 0.37 4.69
CA VAL A 21 -5.58 0.08 5.54
C VAL A 21 -5.98 -0.09 7.01
N ARG A 22 -6.99 0.64 7.47
CA ARG A 22 -7.43 0.67 8.88
C ARG A 22 -7.71 -0.73 9.47
N PRO A 23 -8.39 -1.67 8.80
CA PRO A 23 -8.63 -3.02 9.34
C PRO A 23 -7.33 -3.80 9.60
N PHE A 24 -6.29 -3.58 8.79
CA PHE A 24 -4.99 -4.22 8.98
C PHE A 24 -4.24 -3.57 10.13
N MET A 25 -4.16 -2.23 10.17
CA MET A 25 -3.51 -1.47 11.23
C MET A 25 -4.07 -1.85 12.61
N ASN A 26 -5.40 -1.95 12.75
CA ASN A 26 -6.08 -2.33 14.00
C ASN A 26 -5.67 -3.72 14.53
N ARG A 27 -5.14 -4.59 13.69
CA ARG A 27 -4.66 -5.91 14.11
C ARG A 27 -3.29 -5.89 14.78
N PHE A 28 -2.57 -4.79 14.67
CA PHE A 28 -1.28 -4.58 15.36
C PHE A 28 -1.44 -3.82 16.67
N ILE A 29 -2.47 -2.99 16.77
CA ILE A 29 -2.73 -2.17 17.97
C ILE A 29 -3.13 -3.06 19.14
N ASN A 30 -2.65 -2.74 20.35
CA ASN A 30 -2.91 -3.47 21.59
C ASN A 30 -2.46 -4.94 21.55
N LYS A 31 -1.40 -5.25 20.83
CA LYS A 31 -0.75 -6.56 20.86
C LYS A 31 0.51 -6.47 21.73
N GLU A 32 0.61 -7.30 22.76
CA GLU A 32 1.78 -7.37 23.65
C GLU A 32 3.13 -7.51 22.93
N GLU A 33 3.06 -7.97 21.68
CA GLU A 33 4.22 -8.25 20.85
C GLU A 33 4.76 -7.04 20.10
N TYR A 34 3.99 -5.95 20.05
CA TYR A 34 4.36 -4.69 19.41
C TYR A 34 4.25 -3.54 20.41
N PRO A 35 5.16 -2.57 20.37
CA PRO A 35 5.07 -1.40 21.22
C PRO A 35 3.82 -0.58 20.87
N ASP A 36 3.22 0.06 21.86
CA ASP A 36 2.02 0.90 21.66
C ASP A 36 2.30 2.09 20.74
N ASP A 37 3.55 2.54 20.68
CA ASP A 37 4.04 3.62 19.83
C ASP A 37 4.61 3.13 18.49
N MET A 38 4.27 1.91 18.07
CA MET A 38 4.67 1.42 16.73
C MET A 38 4.16 2.33 15.61
N PHE A 39 2.96 2.89 15.78
CA PHE A 39 2.37 3.85 14.85
C PHE A 39 2.42 5.24 15.47
N ILE A 40 3.16 6.16 14.87
CA ILE A 40 3.31 7.55 15.35
C ILE A 40 2.83 8.54 14.29
N LYS A 41 2.20 9.62 14.74
CA LYS A 41 1.78 10.69 13.85
C LYS A 41 2.96 11.55 13.42
N LYS A 42 2.83 12.18 12.25
CA LYS A 42 3.89 13.04 11.68
C LYS A 42 4.32 14.20 12.57
N ASP A 43 3.41 14.72 13.40
CA ASP A 43 3.66 15.81 14.35
C ASP A 43 4.37 15.35 15.63
N GLU A 44 4.35 14.06 15.93
CA GLU A 44 5.01 13.47 17.10
C GLU A 44 6.43 12.95 16.78
N VAL A 45 6.76 12.80 15.51
CA VAL A 45 7.96 12.07 15.05
C VAL A 45 9.28 12.65 15.57
N GLU A 46 9.34 13.96 15.83
CA GLU A 46 10.57 14.61 16.30
C GLU A 46 11.04 14.10 17.67
N SER A 47 10.10 13.71 18.54
CA SER A 47 10.43 13.17 19.87
C SER A 47 11.10 11.78 19.82
N TYR A 48 10.98 11.10 18.69
CA TYR A 48 11.57 9.77 18.47
C TYR A 48 12.92 9.79 17.77
N LEU A 49 13.36 10.97 17.28
CA LEU A 49 14.61 11.05 16.53
C LEU A 49 15.83 10.95 17.42
N LYS A 50 16.76 10.10 17.04
CA LYS A 50 18.09 9.91 17.63
C LYS A 50 19.17 10.16 16.56
N PRO A 51 20.40 10.52 16.91
CA PRO A 51 21.48 10.67 15.92
C PRO A 51 21.74 9.43 15.07
N SER A 52 21.34 8.26 15.56
CA SER A 52 21.44 6.96 14.89
C SER A 52 20.16 6.53 14.16
N THR A 53 19.14 7.38 14.11
CA THR A 53 17.90 7.06 13.41
C THR A 53 18.14 6.84 11.92
N VAL A 54 17.59 5.74 11.41
CA VAL A 54 17.54 5.40 9.98
C VAL A 54 16.12 5.63 9.50
N VAL A 55 15.96 6.42 8.45
CA VAL A 55 14.68 6.56 7.75
C VAL A 55 14.59 5.51 6.66
N ILE A 56 13.53 4.71 6.71
CA ILE A 56 13.24 3.72 5.66
C ILE A 56 11.97 4.18 4.95
N VAL A 57 12.12 4.60 3.71
CA VAL A 57 11.02 4.99 2.83
C VAL A 57 10.59 3.77 2.03
N VAL A 58 9.29 3.46 2.09
CA VAL A 58 8.72 2.31 1.38
C VAL A 58 7.55 2.76 0.49
N ASP A 59 7.43 2.14 -0.68
CA ASP A 59 6.34 2.35 -1.63
C ASP A 59 6.27 3.76 -2.24
N VAL A 60 7.33 4.53 -2.08
CA VAL A 60 7.48 5.85 -2.69
C VAL A 60 8.97 6.18 -2.87
N ASN A 61 9.33 6.83 -3.98
CA ASN A 61 10.71 7.30 -4.20
C ASN A 61 10.82 8.82 -4.38
N ARG A 62 9.73 9.57 -4.13
CA ARG A 62 9.67 11.04 -4.23
C ARG A 62 9.51 11.65 -2.86
N ALA A 63 10.39 12.60 -2.50
CA ALA A 63 10.41 13.23 -1.19
C ALA A 63 9.04 13.81 -0.80
N GLN A 64 8.43 14.57 -1.70
CA GLN A 64 7.16 15.27 -1.46
C GLN A 64 5.94 14.34 -1.31
N ARG A 65 6.09 13.06 -1.65
CA ARG A 65 5.03 12.05 -1.51
C ARG A 65 5.17 11.20 -0.26
N THR A 66 6.23 11.38 0.52
CA THR A 66 6.38 10.72 1.81
C THR A 66 5.44 11.33 2.84
N GLU A 67 5.01 10.55 3.82
CA GLU A 67 4.14 11.04 4.90
C GLU A 67 4.75 12.19 5.70
N CYS A 68 6.07 12.23 5.81
CA CYS A 68 6.81 13.28 6.52
C CYS A 68 8.11 13.63 5.78
N PRO A 69 8.06 14.50 4.75
CA PRO A 69 9.23 14.87 3.95
C PRO A 69 10.40 15.43 4.75
N SER A 70 10.11 16.15 5.85
CA SER A 70 11.15 16.75 6.71
C SER A 70 12.08 15.74 7.37
N LEU A 71 11.69 14.47 7.48
CA LEU A 71 12.56 13.41 8.00
C LEU A 71 13.79 13.16 7.14
N LEU A 72 13.67 13.36 5.83
CA LEU A 72 14.78 13.16 4.90
C LEU A 72 15.92 14.16 5.13
N ASP A 73 15.59 15.35 5.59
CA ASP A 73 16.58 16.39 5.91
C ASP A 73 17.14 16.23 7.33
N LYS A 74 16.34 15.70 8.26
CA LYS A 74 16.71 15.57 9.68
C LYS A 74 17.55 14.34 9.97
N CYS A 75 17.44 13.28 9.17
CA CYS A 75 18.13 12.02 9.38
C CYS A 75 19.30 11.85 8.40
N LYS A 76 20.45 11.42 8.93
CA LYS A 76 21.67 11.23 8.12
C LYS A 76 21.63 9.99 7.23
N THR A 77 20.81 9.02 7.58
CA THR A 77 20.76 7.72 6.90
C THR A 77 19.36 7.48 6.37
N THR A 78 19.23 7.41 5.05
CA THR A 78 17.98 7.11 4.36
C THR A 78 18.13 5.87 3.51
N ILE A 79 17.13 5.00 3.54
CA ILE A 79 16.99 3.80 2.71
C ILE A 79 15.67 3.92 1.96
N VAL A 80 15.65 3.56 0.69
CA VAL A 80 14.44 3.62 -0.16
C VAL A 80 14.18 2.25 -0.78
N PHE A 81 12.94 1.74 -0.59
CA PHE A 81 12.41 0.56 -1.26
C PHE A 81 11.13 0.93 -2.00
N ASP A 82 11.12 0.85 -3.33
CA ASP A 82 9.97 1.26 -4.12
C ASP A 82 9.87 0.48 -5.43
N HIS A 83 8.65 0.33 -5.95
CA HIS A 83 8.39 -0.30 -7.23
C HIS A 83 7.90 0.69 -8.31
N HIS A 84 7.77 1.96 -7.97
CA HIS A 84 7.39 2.99 -8.93
C HIS A 84 8.56 3.42 -9.80
N ARG A 85 8.27 3.84 -11.02
CA ARG A 85 9.29 4.39 -11.93
C ARG A 85 9.89 5.66 -11.34
N ARG A 86 11.21 5.79 -11.48
CA ARG A 86 11.94 7.00 -11.08
C ARG A 86 11.54 8.20 -11.95
N SER A 87 11.60 9.37 -11.37
CA SER A 87 11.38 10.67 -12.01
C SER A 87 12.46 11.66 -11.59
N SER A 88 12.44 12.87 -12.10
CA SER A 88 13.42 13.91 -11.79
C SER A 88 13.45 14.33 -10.32
N ASP A 89 12.35 14.12 -9.58
CA ASP A 89 12.16 14.46 -8.17
C ASP A 89 12.40 13.25 -7.22
N THR A 90 13.10 12.22 -7.72
CA THR A 90 13.46 11.04 -6.91
C THR A 90 14.37 11.43 -5.74
N ILE A 91 14.17 10.80 -4.58
CA ILE A 91 15.01 10.96 -3.38
C ILE A 91 16.46 10.63 -3.75
N THR A 92 17.34 11.60 -3.52
CA THR A 92 18.79 11.51 -3.74
C THR A 92 19.51 11.39 -2.40
N GLY A 93 20.74 10.87 -2.42
CA GLY A 93 21.58 10.77 -1.20
C GLY A 93 21.20 9.61 -0.26
N ALA A 94 20.25 8.75 -0.63
CA ALA A 94 19.97 7.53 0.11
C ALA A 94 21.20 6.58 0.09
N VAL A 95 21.56 6.02 1.24
CA VAL A 95 22.67 5.05 1.33
C VAL A 95 22.34 3.74 0.63
N LEU A 96 21.07 3.42 0.50
CA LEU A 96 20.54 2.33 -0.30
C LEU A 96 19.23 2.80 -0.97
N SER A 97 19.16 2.65 -2.28
CA SER A 97 17.96 2.92 -3.06
C SER A 97 17.69 1.71 -3.97
N TYR A 98 16.80 0.84 -3.50
CA TYR A 98 16.34 -0.31 -4.26
C TYR A 98 14.96 -0.01 -4.85
N VAL A 99 14.97 0.38 -6.12
CA VAL A 99 13.77 0.72 -6.89
C VAL A 99 13.65 -0.25 -8.06
N ASP A 100 12.63 -1.09 -8.03
CA ASP A 100 12.38 -2.15 -9.02
C ASP A 100 10.99 -2.00 -9.65
N PRO A 101 10.87 -1.34 -10.83
CA PRO A 101 9.58 -1.15 -11.51
C PRO A 101 8.95 -2.45 -12.06
N TYR A 102 9.63 -3.57 -11.98
CA TYR A 102 9.11 -4.88 -12.39
C TYR A 102 8.48 -5.65 -11.23
N ALA A 103 8.74 -5.25 -9.99
CA ALA A 103 8.01 -5.79 -8.84
C ALA A 103 6.55 -5.30 -8.87
N SER A 104 5.62 -6.16 -8.48
CA SER A 104 4.20 -5.81 -8.46
C SER A 104 3.86 -4.80 -7.37
N SER A 105 4.61 -4.83 -6.27
CA SER A 105 4.39 -3.99 -5.08
C SER A 105 5.62 -3.92 -4.19
N ALA A 106 5.69 -2.92 -3.34
CA ALA A 106 6.69 -2.86 -2.27
C ALA A 106 6.52 -4.05 -1.28
N CYS A 107 5.29 -4.54 -1.09
CA CYS A 107 5.02 -5.72 -0.28
C CYS A 107 5.62 -7.01 -0.86
N GLU A 108 5.63 -7.17 -2.18
CA GLU A 108 6.36 -8.26 -2.86
C GLU A 108 7.86 -8.17 -2.55
N MET A 109 8.46 -7.00 -2.77
CA MET A 109 9.89 -6.78 -2.51
C MET A 109 10.29 -7.07 -1.06
N VAL A 110 9.48 -6.59 -0.10
CA VAL A 110 9.73 -6.86 1.34
C VAL A 110 9.56 -8.35 1.64
N THR A 111 8.59 -9.03 1.03
CA THR A 111 8.39 -10.47 1.21
C THR A 111 9.58 -11.27 0.70
N GLU A 112 10.13 -10.90 -0.45
CA GLU A 112 11.37 -11.50 -0.97
C GLU A 112 12.54 -11.28 -0.01
N MET A 113 12.76 -10.04 0.43
CA MET A 113 13.84 -9.72 1.38
C MET A 113 13.77 -10.54 2.67
N ILE A 114 12.56 -10.72 3.22
CA ILE A 114 12.37 -11.53 4.45
C ILE A 114 12.91 -12.94 4.27
N GLN A 115 12.78 -13.53 3.09
CA GLN A 115 13.24 -14.88 2.80
C GLN A 115 14.79 -15.00 2.81
N TYR A 116 15.51 -13.90 2.51
CA TYR A 116 16.97 -13.89 2.43
C TYR A 116 17.64 -13.30 3.67
N VAL A 117 16.92 -12.54 4.49
CA VAL A 117 17.52 -11.89 5.67
C VAL A 117 17.91 -12.90 6.74
N ASP A 118 17.05 -13.87 7.00
CA ASP A 118 17.31 -14.92 8.00
C ASP A 118 16.25 -16.04 7.86
N ASP A 119 16.69 -17.28 7.72
CA ASP A 119 15.82 -18.47 7.67
C ASP A 119 14.96 -18.66 8.94
N GLY A 120 15.31 -18.00 10.04
CA GLY A 120 14.58 -18.04 11.31
C GLY A 120 13.50 -16.98 11.46
N ILE A 121 13.22 -16.12 10.47
CA ILE A 121 12.14 -15.16 10.55
C ILE A 121 10.81 -15.90 10.38
N LYS A 122 10.05 -15.94 11.48
CA LYS A 122 8.67 -16.47 11.48
C LYS A 122 7.69 -15.31 11.43
N LEU A 123 6.95 -15.23 10.34
CA LEU A 123 5.82 -14.29 10.23
C LEU A 123 4.65 -14.80 11.06
N LYS A 124 3.96 -13.88 11.71
CA LYS A 124 2.65 -14.15 12.29
C LYS A 124 1.58 -14.05 11.21
N ALA A 125 0.48 -14.77 11.38
CA ALA A 125 -0.58 -14.81 10.38
C ALA A 125 -1.11 -13.42 9.99
N PHE A 126 -1.18 -12.47 10.94
CA PHE A 126 -1.66 -11.13 10.63
C PHE A 126 -0.59 -10.26 9.94
N GLU A 127 0.71 -10.51 10.17
CA GLU A 127 1.80 -9.88 9.41
C GLU A 127 1.80 -10.38 7.97
N ALA A 128 1.64 -11.68 7.79
CA ALA A 128 1.50 -12.29 6.48
C ALA A 128 0.25 -11.83 5.74
N ASP A 129 -0.89 -11.63 6.44
CA ASP A 129 -2.10 -11.03 5.87
C ASP A 129 -1.85 -9.61 5.36
N ALA A 130 -1.13 -8.77 6.14
CA ALA A 130 -0.88 -7.39 5.75
C ALA A 130 -0.01 -7.30 4.50
N LEU A 131 1.06 -8.09 4.41
CA LEU A 131 1.90 -8.16 3.20
C LEU A 131 1.12 -8.70 1.99
N TYR A 132 0.32 -9.75 2.20
CA TYR A 132 -0.53 -10.32 1.15
C TYR A 132 -1.57 -9.30 0.67
N ALA A 133 -2.15 -8.51 1.58
CA ALA A 133 -3.10 -7.47 1.23
C ALA A 133 -2.48 -6.38 0.35
N GLY A 134 -1.26 -5.92 0.67
CA GLY A 134 -0.55 -4.95 -0.16
C GLY A 134 -0.30 -5.47 -1.57
N ILE A 135 0.18 -6.71 -1.71
CA ILE A 135 0.31 -7.35 -3.04
C ILE A 135 -1.04 -7.37 -3.75
N SER A 136 -2.10 -7.79 -3.06
CA SER A 136 -3.45 -7.90 -3.65
C SER A 136 -4.01 -6.55 -4.10
N ILE A 137 -3.75 -5.46 -3.37
CA ILE A 137 -4.20 -4.11 -3.74
C ILE A 137 -3.49 -3.66 -5.02
N ASP A 138 -2.17 -3.74 -5.09
CA ASP A 138 -1.38 -3.23 -6.20
C ASP A 138 -1.54 -4.04 -7.49
N THR A 139 -1.98 -5.29 -7.36
CA THR A 139 -2.21 -6.21 -8.48
C THR A 139 -3.68 -6.35 -8.84
N ASP A 140 -4.57 -5.57 -8.24
CA ASP A 140 -6.02 -5.73 -8.41
C ASP A 140 -6.46 -7.20 -8.21
N GLY A 141 -6.11 -7.76 -7.06
CA GLY A 141 -6.42 -9.15 -6.75
C GLY A 141 -5.70 -10.18 -7.62
N PHE A 142 -4.49 -9.88 -8.08
CA PHE A 142 -3.64 -10.66 -8.99
C PHE A 142 -4.10 -10.65 -10.45
N ASN A 143 -5.02 -9.76 -10.83
CA ASN A 143 -5.50 -9.60 -12.21
C ASN A 143 -4.52 -8.80 -13.08
N SER A 144 -3.72 -7.93 -12.49
CA SER A 144 -2.78 -7.06 -13.23
C SER A 144 -1.40 -7.06 -12.59
N LYS A 145 -0.36 -6.73 -13.36
CA LYS A 145 1.03 -6.56 -12.89
C LYS A 145 1.61 -7.76 -12.12
N SER A 146 1.00 -8.94 -12.21
CA SER A 146 1.44 -10.15 -11.48
C SER A 146 2.40 -10.96 -12.34
N GLY A 147 3.63 -11.14 -11.84
CA GLY A 147 4.65 -11.99 -12.44
C GLY A 147 4.91 -13.25 -11.59
N PRO A 148 5.82 -14.14 -12.03
CA PRO A 148 6.22 -15.30 -11.23
C PRO A 148 6.63 -14.95 -9.80
N ARG A 149 7.42 -13.89 -9.60
CA ARG A 149 7.85 -13.41 -8.28
C ARG A 149 6.66 -13.06 -7.38
N THR A 150 5.61 -12.45 -7.95
CA THR A 150 4.38 -12.10 -7.21
C THR A 150 3.70 -13.35 -6.64
N PHE A 151 3.59 -14.41 -7.45
CA PHE A 151 2.98 -15.67 -7.01
C PHE A 151 3.88 -16.43 -6.03
N GLU A 152 5.20 -16.38 -6.17
CA GLU A 152 6.15 -16.95 -5.22
C GLU A 152 6.06 -16.25 -3.86
N ALA A 153 6.02 -14.91 -3.84
CA ALA A 153 5.82 -14.12 -2.63
C ALA A 153 4.46 -14.45 -1.98
N ALA A 154 3.39 -14.53 -2.76
CA ALA A 154 2.06 -14.91 -2.27
C ALA A 154 2.05 -16.34 -1.69
N ALA A 155 2.71 -17.30 -2.35
CA ALA A 155 2.84 -18.67 -1.85
C ALA A 155 3.64 -18.73 -0.55
N PHE A 156 4.72 -17.95 -0.44
CA PHE A 156 5.48 -17.81 0.80
C PHE A 156 4.59 -17.30 1.95
N LEU A 157 3.86 -16.21 1.72
CA LEU A 157 2.96 -15.64 2.72
C LEU A 157 1.85 -16.61 3.12
N ARG A 158 1.31 -17.37 2.18
CA ARG A 158 0.32 -18.43 2.44
C ARG A 158 0.89 -19.50 3.37
N ARG A 159 2.10 -19.96 3.15
CA ARG A 159 2.77 -20.92 4.04
C ARG A 159 2.98 -20.37 5.45
N HIS A 160 3.08 -19.04 5.59
CA HIS A 160 3.21 -18.34 6.88
C HIS A 160 1.88 -17.89 7.48
N GLY A 161 0.74 -18.40 6.99
CA GLY A 161 -0.56 -18.21 7.60
C GLY A 161 -1.40 -17.06 7.07
N ALA A 162 -1.00 -16.42 5.97
CA ALA A 162 -1.87 -15.48 5.28
C ALA A 162 -3.16 -16.21 4.82
N ASP A 163 -4.32 -15.61 5.04
CA ASP A 163 -5.61 -16.16 4.67
C ASP A 163 -6.32 -15.25 3.66
N VAL A 164 -6.43 -15.75 2.41
CA VAL A 164 -7.04 -15.01 1.30
C VAL A 164 -8.47 -14.57 1.62
N THR A 165 -9.25 -15.45 2.25
CA THR A 165 -10.64 -15.14 2.61
C THR A 165 -10.71 -14.04 3.67
N ARG A 166 -9.84 -14.11 4.66
CA ARG A 166 -9.74 -13.08 5.71
C ARG A 166 -9.29 -11.74 5.13
N VAL A 167 -8.26 -11.73 4.29
CA VAL A 167 -7.79 -10.52 3.59
C VAL A 167 -8.90 -9.92 2.73
N ARG A 168 -9.54 -10.73 1.88
CA ARG A 168 -10.66 -10.25 1.05
C ARG A 168 -11.82 -9.68 1.85
N LYS A 169 -12.12 -10.24 3.04
CA LYS A 169 -13.15 -9.67 3.92
C LYS A 169 -12.76 -8.30 4.45
N MET A 170 -11.48 -8.08 4.78
CA MET A 170 -10.98 -6.79 5.28
C MET A 170 -10.92 -5.71 4.18
N LEU A 171 -10.77 -6.11 2.92
CA LEU A 171 -10.72 -5.20 1.76
C LEU A 171 -12.10 -4.90 1.14
N ARG A 172 -13.19 -5.38 1.73
CA ARG A 172 -14.54 -5.11 1.21
C ARG A 172 -14.89 -3.63 1.35
N ASN A 173 -15.57 -3.12 0.33
CA ASN A 173 -16.20 -1.80 0.40
C ASN A 173 -17.37 -1.84 1.40
N ASP A 174 -17.64 -0.73 2.04
CA ASP A 174 -18.90 -0.54 2.73
C ASP A 174 -20.06 -0.37 1.73
N MET A 175 -21.29 -0.35 2.24
CA MET A 175 -22.49 -0.30 1.39
C MET A 175 -22.61 1.03 0.64
N ASP A 176 -22.20 2.14 1.24
CA ASP A 176 -22.36 3.46 0.63
C ASP A 176 -21.30 3.67 -0.47
N GLU A 177 -20.06 3.27 -0.23
CA GLU A 177 -19.02 3.25 -1.27
C GLU A 177 -19.42 2.32 -2.43
N TYR A 178 -19.94 1.11 -2.11
CA TYR A 178 -20.39 0.16 -3.15
C TYR A 178 -21.51 0.74 -4.01
N LYS A 179 -22.52 1.38 -3.40
CA LYS A 179 -23.62 2.03 -4.12
C LYS A 179 -23.15 3.17 -5.01
N ALA A 180 -22.24 4.01 -4.50
CA ALA A 180 -21.66 5.11 -5.28
C ALA A 180 -20.91 4.60 -6.50
N ILE A 181 -20.07 3.56 -6.34
CA ILE A 181 -19.36 2.92 -7.45
C ILE A 181 -20.35 2.35 -8.46
N ALA A 182 -21.34 1.57 -8.01
CA ALA A 182 -22.34 0.97 -8.89
C ALA A 182 -23.14 2.02 -9.65
N SER A 183 -23.50 3.14 -9.00
CA SER A 183 -24.18 4.27 -9.63
C SER A 183 -23.31 4.92 -10.72
N ALA A 184 -22.03 5.14 -10.45
CA ALA A 184 -21.10 5.71 -11.44
C ALA A 184 -20.94 4.79 -12.66
N VAL A 185 -20.76 3.48 -12.43
CA VAL A 185 -20.64 2.49 -13.49
C VAL A 185 -21.91 2.43 -14.34
N SER A 186 -23.09 2.41 -13.72
CA SER A 186 -24.37 2.34 -14.41
C SER A 186 -24.70 3.59 -15.25
N LYS A 187 -24.12 4.74 -14.92
CA LYS A 187 -24.31 6.02 -15.62
C LYS A 187 -23.19 6.30 -16.62
N ALA A 188 -22.23 5.41 -16.76
CA ALA A 188 -21.11 5.62 -17.67
C ALA A 188 -21.57 5.67 -19.14
N GLU A 189 -21.09 6.67 -19.85
CA GLU A 189 -21.26 6.80 -21.28
C GLU A 189 -20.06 6.21 -22.04
N VAL A 190 -20.31 5.50 -23.12
CA VAL A 190 -19.26 4.93 -23.95
C VAL A 190 -19.08 5.80 -25.20
N TYR A 191 -17.89 6.37 -25.34
CA TYR A 191 -17.51 7.17 -26.49
C TYR A 191 -16.63 6.37 -27.44
N LYS A 192 -16.96 6.42 -28.75
CA LYS A 192 -16.24 5.70 -29.83
C LYS A 192 -16.06 4.19 -29.52
N ASP A 193 -17.05 3.58 -28.91
CA ASP A 193 -17.10 2.15 -28.56
C ASP A 193 -15.87 1.64 -27.75
N ALA A 194 -15.09 2.54 -27.16
CA ALA A 194 -13.84 2.17 -26.50
C ALA A 194 -13.51 2.97 -25.22
N PHE A 195 -14.13 4.10 -25.00
CA PHE A 195 -13.80 5.00 -23.91
C PHE A 195 -15.01 5.16 -22.98
N ALA A 196 -14.92 4.70 -21.75
CA ALA A 196 -15.96 4.88 -20.74
C ALA A 196 -15.73 6.18 -19.97
N ILE A 197 -16.76 7.01 -19.86
CA ILE A 197 -16.70 8.32 -19.18
C ILE A 197 -17.85 8.41 -18.18
N THR A 198 -17.57 8.76 -16.94
CA THR A 198 -18.60 8.94 -15.91
C THR A 198 -18.20 9.99 -14.89
N ILE A 199 -19.19 10.42 -14.10
CA ILE A 199 -18.98 11.23 -12.90
C ILE A 199 -19.23 10.34 -11.69
N PHE A 200 -18.27 10.33 -10.77
CA PHE A 200 -18.39 9.66 -9.48
C PHE A 200 -18.76 10.68 -8.42
N ASP A 201 -19.94 10.53 -7.84
CA ASP A 201 -20.37 11.33 -6.71
C ASP A 201 -19.79 10.72 -5.42
N GLY A 202 -18.80 11.41 -4.87
CA GLY A 202 -18.12 11.02 -3.64
C GLY A 202 -18.62 11.73 -2.39
N ALA A 203 -19.71 12.51 -2.48
CA ALA A 203 -20.22 13.26 -1.35
C ALA A 203 -20.58 12.33 -0.16
N GLY A 204 -20.03 12.65 1.01
CA GLY A 204 -20.25 11.87 2.24
C GLY A 204 -19.40 10.61 2.37
N LEU A 205 -18.57 10.27 1.39
CA LEU A 205 -17.62 9.16 1.49
C LEU A 205 -16.32 9.59 2.21
N GLU A 206 -15.73 8.70 2.96
CA GLU A 206 -14.46 8.96 3.67
C GLU A 206 -13.27 9.14 2.68
N SER A 207 -13.31 8.44 1.55
CA SER A 207 -12.22 8.48 0.54
C SER A 207 -12.77 8.57 -0.89
N PRO A 208 -13.31 9.74 -1.32
CA PRO A 208 -13.93 9.90 -2.63
C PRO A 208 -13.00 9.54 -3.80
N THR A 209 -11.74 9.95 -3.72
CA THR A 209 -10.73 9.67 -4.76
C THR A 209 -10.49 8.19 -4.96
N ILE A 210 -10.46 7.41 -3.86
CA ILE A 210 -10.30 5.95 -3.91
C ILE A 210 -11.53 5.30 -4.54
N GLY A 211 -12.73 5.75 -4.16
CA GLY A 211 -13.99 5.28 -4.76
C GLY A 211 -14.04 5.54 -6.27
N GLY A 212 -13.64 6.74 -6.71
CA GLY A 212 -13.55 7.08 -8.12
C GLY A 212 -12.55 6.21 -8.89
N ALA A 213 -11.38 5.91 -8.30
CA ALA A 213 -10.39 5.01 -8.90
C ALA A 213 -10.92 3.57 -9.01
N LYS A 214 -11.65 3.07 -8.00
CA LYS A 214 -12.32 1.76 -8.07
C LYS A 214 -13.38 1.71 -9.16
N ALA A 215 -14.18 2.78 -9.33
CA ALA A 215 -15.14 2.88 -10.42
C ALA A 215 -14.46 2.84 -11.80
N ALA A 216 -13.32 3.53 -11.93
CA ALA A 216 -12.53 3.51 -13.16
C ALA A 216 -12.02 2.10 -13.50
N ASN A 217 -11.53 1.36 -12.51
CA ASN A 217 -11.09 -0.02 -12.71
C ASN A 217 -12.25 -0.93 -13.13
N GLN A 218 -13.42 -0.82 -12.49
CA GLN A 218 -14.59 -1.61 -12.88
C GLN A 218 -15.06 -1.34 -14.32
N LEU A 219 -14.92 -0.10 -14.80
CA LEU A 219 -15.22 0.22 -16.20
C LEU A 219 -14.23 -0.43 -17.16
N LEU A 220 -12.96 -0.57 -16.76
CA LEU A 220 -11.93 -1.25 -17.56
C LEU A 220 -12.14 -2.77 -17.65
N ASP A 221 -12.89 -3.38 -16.72
CA ASP A 221 -13.26 -4.80 -16.78
C ASP A 221 -14.33 -5.10 -17.84
N ILE A 222 -14.95 -4.06 -18.44
CA ILE A 222 -15.98 -4.22 -19.45
C ILE A 222 -15.32 -4.50 -20.81
N SER A 223 -15.74 -5.57 -21.46
CA SER A 223 -15.25 -5.95 -22.79
C SER A 223 -15.39 -4.81 -23.79
N GLY A 224 -14.32 -4.51 -24.52
CA GLY A 224 -14.27 -3.42 -25.52
C GLY A 224 -13.79 -2.09 -24.97
N ILE A 225 -13.86 -1.85 -23.66
CA ILE A 225 -13.35 -0.61 -23.07
C ILE A 225 -11.82 -0.64 -23.00
N LYS A 226 -11.20 0.37 -23.58
CA LYS A 226 -9.73 0.55 -23.64
C LYS A 226 -9.21 1.57 -22.64
N ALA A 227 -10.06 2.52 -22.25
CA ALA A 227 -9.75 3.51 -21.22
C ALA A 227 -11.03 3.98 -20.52
N SER A 228 -10.89 4.30 -19.25
CA SER A 228 -11.96 4.86 -18.41
C SER A 228 -11.55 6.23 -17.88
N PHE A 229 -12.51 7.15 -17.86
CA PHE A 229 -12.35 8.51 -17.33
C PHE A 229 -13.44 8.73 -16.27
N VAL A 230 -13.01 8.86 -15.05
CA VAL A 230 -13.92 9.10 -13.91
C VAL A 230 -13.60 10.45 -13.29
N ILE A 231 -14.57 11.37 -13.36
CA ILE A 231 -14.49 12.69 -12.74
C ILE A 231 -15.09 12.56 -11.35
N THR A 232 -14.27 12.68 -10.32
CA THR A 232 -14.74 12.62 -8.93
C THR A 232 -15.18 14.00 -8.47
N ALA A 233 -16.46 14.11 -8.06
CA ALA A 233 -17.03 15.26 -7.39
C ALA A 233 -17.11 15.01 -5.89
N TYR A 234 -16.67 15.98 -5.06
CA TYR A 234 -16.74 15.91 -3.59
C TYR A 234 -16.67 17.29 -2.94
#